data_d4bc51a3591cc31a0b68a0551d9c7f4f
#
_entry.id   d4bc51a3591cc31a0b68a0551d9c7f4f
#
_cell.length_a   1.000
_cell.length_b   1.000
_cell.length_c   1.000
_cell.angle_alpha   90.00
_cell.angle_beta   90.00
_cell.angle_gamma   90.00
#
_symmetry.space_group_name_H-M   'P 1'
#
loop_
_entity.id
_entity.type
_entity.pdbx_description
1 polymer ?
#
loop_
_entity_poly.entity_id
_entity_poly.type
_entity_poly.pdbx_seq_one_letter_code
_entity_poly.pdbx_strand_id
1 'polypeptide(L)'
;MDEIHETLKGNRILAGKFERIEKRLAGLSSVEELFEHLLIEIEKEFAIPYVWVSIISNGPLAGIIGRSKESGHLKDRINSIDETVLAELVGQGLSPVLANKDLYPYYKLLPQNIKYFLKSLAVAPLTVNGALAGSLNLGDYSPGRYRPGMDTDLLQRLVASVSTLLSAVIYRKACAGANEGTMGADTFR
;
A
#
# COMPACT_ATOMS: atom_id res chain seq x y z
N MET A 1 -4.01 26.68 25.85
CA MET A 1 -4.95 25.55 25.99
C MET A 1 -5.68 25.22 24.69
N ASP A 2 -5.96 26.21 23.85
CA ASP A 2 -6.67 26.00 22.56
C ASP A 2 -5.90 25.18 21.53
N GLU A 3 -4.59 25.36 21.44
CA GLU A 3 -3.72 24.68 20.45
C GLU A 3 -3.66 23.16 20.69
N ILE A 4 -3.65 22.73 21.97
CA ILE A 4 -3.70 21.29 22.34
C ILE A 4 -5.06 20.70 21.99
N HIS A 5 -6.15 21.45 22.21
CA HIS A 5 -7.51 21.00 21.87
C HIS A 5 -7.70 20.86 20.35
N GLU A 6 -7.16 21.78 19.55
CA GLU A 6 -7.20 21.70 18.09
C GLU A 6 -6.37 20.53 17.55
N THR A 7 -5.18 20.30 18.12
CA THR A 7 -4.33 19.17 17.72
C THR A 7 -5.01 17.82 18.04
N LEU A 8 -5.58 17.67 19.24
CA LEU A 8 -6.32 16.45 19.65
C LEU A 8 -7.56 16.22 18.78
N LYS A 9 -8.29 17.29 18.43
CA LYS A 9 -9.45 17.21 17.53
C LYS A 9 -9.03 16.81 16.11
N GLY A 10 -7.95 17.37 15.60
CA GLY A 10 -7.37 17.02 14.30
C GLY A 10 -6.96 15.55 14.23
N ASN A 11 -6.25 15.06 15.25
CA ASN A 11 -5.82 13.66 15.34
C ASN A 11 -7.00 12.69 15.43
N ARG A 12 -8.09 13.06 16.14
CA ARG A 12 -9.30 12.25 16.23
C ARG A 12 -10.05 12.14 14.91
N ILE A 13 -10.14 13.24 14.15
CA ILE A 13 -10.72 13.25 12.82
C ILE A 13 -9.90 12.38 11.87
N LEU A 14 -8.57 12.50 11.94
CA LEU A 14 -7.65 11.71 11.13
C LEU A 14 -7.78 10.21 11.44
N ALA A 15 -7.78 9.83 12.71
CA ALA A 15 -7.98 8.44 13.13
C ALA A 15 -9.31 7.86 12.62
N GLY A 16 -10.40 8.65 12.70
CA GLY A 16 -11.71 8.23 12.17
C GLY A 16 -11.72 8.00 10.65
N LYS A 17 -10.89 8.71 9.88
CA LYS A 17 -10.72 8.46 8.44
C LYS A 17 -10.04 7.11 8.20
N PHE A 18 -8.97 6.79 8.92
CA PHE A 18 -8.28 5.51 8.82
C PHE A 18 -9.18 4.34 9.19
N GLU A 19 -9.95 4.45 10.29
CA GLU A 19 -10.92 3.42 10.69
C GLU A 19 -11.99 3.15 9.62
N ARG A 20 -12.47 4.17 8.93
CA ARG A 20 -13.43 3.98 7.84
C ARG A 20 -12.83 3.21 6.68
N ILE A 21 -11.58 3.49 6.32
CA ILE A 21 -10.87 2.75 5.28
C ILE A 21 -10.71 1.29 5.70
N GLU A 22 -10.19 1.03 6.90
CA GLU A 22 -10.00 -0.34 7.42
C GLU A 22 -11.31 -1.15 7.40
N LYS A 23 -12.42 -0.57 7.83
CA LYS A 23 -13.73 -1.23 7.80
C LYS A 23 -14.20 -1.59 6.39
N ARG A 24 -13.92 -0.74 5.41
CA ARG A 24 -14.28 -1.01 4.00
C ARG A 24 -13.42 -2.11 3.38
N LEU A 25 -12.16 -2.21 3.78
CA LEU A 25 -11.25 -3.23 3.28
C LEU A 25 -11.51 -4.62 3.87
N ALA A 26 -12.04 -4.71 5.09
CA ALA A 26 -12.17 -5.95 5.86
C ALA A 26 -13.03 -7.05 5.19
N GLY A 27 -13.95 -6.68 4.30
CA GLY A 27 -14.84 -7.62 3.60
C GLY A 27 -14.36 -8.07 2.23
N LEU A 28 -13.21 -7.58 1.76
CA LEU A 28 -12.75 -7.84 0.40
C LEU A 28 -12.07 -9.21 0.28
N SER A 29 -12.22 -9.83 -0.89
CA SER A 29 -11.84 -11.24 -1.11
C SER A 29 -10.65 -11.40 -2.06
N SER A 30 -10.30 -10.38 -2.82
CA SER A 30 -9.16 -10.42 -3.74
C SER A 30 -8.15 -9.31 -3.45
N VAL A 31 -6.89 -9.54 -3.83
CA VAL A 31 -5.81 -8.54 -3.69
C VAL A 31 -6.09 -7.33 -4.59
N GLU A 32 -6.66 -7.58 -5.76
CA GLU A 32 -7.03 -6.56 -6.73
C GLU A 32 -8.08 -5.61 -6.15
N GLU A 33 -9.20 -6.13 -5.65
CA GLU A 33 -10.24 -5.34 -4.99
C GLU A 33 -9.69 -4.58 -3.78
N LEU A 34 -8.83 -5.22 -2.98
CA LEU A 34 -8.23 -4.59 -1.81
C LEU A 34 -7.41 -3.36 -2.19
N PHE A 35 -6.53 -3.47 -3.19
CA PHE A 35 -5.74 -2.33 -3.65
C PHE A 35 -6.60 -1.26 -4.35
N GLU A 36 -7.56 -1.65 -5.15
CA GLU A 36 -8.46 -0.71 -5.81
C GLU A 36 -9.21 0.16 -4.79
N HIS A 37 -9.86 -0.47 -3.82
CA HIS A 37 -10.56 0.25 -2.76
C HIS A 37 -9.60 1.06 -1.88
N LEU A 38 -8.45 0.53 -1.51
CA LEU A 38 -7.44 1.23 -0.71
C LEU A 38 -7.02 2.54 -1.38
N LEU A 39 -6.65 2.49 -2.66
CA LEU A 39 -6.17 3.66 -3.39
C LEU A 39 -7.27 4.72 -3.55
N ILE A 40 -8.49 4.31 -3.90
CA ILE A 40 -9.64 5.21 -4.07
C ILE A 40 -9.99 5.89 -2.73
N GLU A 41 -10.08 5.11 -1.65
CA GLU A 41 -10.47 5.63 -0.35
C GLU A 41 -9.41 6.59 0.23
N ILE A 42 -8.13 6.30 0.07
CA ILE A 42 -7.05 7.19 0.51
C ILE A 42 -7.09 8.52 -0.26
N GLU A 43 -7.22 8.49 -1.57
CA GLU A 43 -7.35 9.71 -2.38
C GLU A 43 -8.52 10.57 -1.91
N LYS A 44 -9.68 9.94 -1.76
CA LYS A 44 -10.93 10.61 -1.40
C LYS A 44 -10.88 11.19 0.02
N GLU A 45 -10.48 10.38 1.01
CA GLU A 45 -10.51 10.77 2.42
C GLU A 45 -9.46 11.83 2.77
N PHE A 46 -8.31 11.80 2.10
CA PHE A 46 -7.17 12.68 2.43
C PHE A 46 -6.87 13.73 1.36
N ALA A 47 -7.59 13.73 0.24
CA ALA A 47 -7.33 14.60 -0.91
C ALA A 47 -5.85 14.54 -1.34
N ILE A 48 -5.29 13.33 -1.45
CA ILE A 48 -3.91 13.10 -1.89
C ILE A 48 -3.90 12.99 -3.41
N PRO A 49 -3.11 13.81 -4.12
CA PRO A 49 -3.15 13.85 -5.57
C PRO A 49 -2.55 12.61 -6.25
N TYR A 50 -1.63 11.92 -5.58
CA TYR A 50 -0.98 10.72 -6.12
C TYR A 50 -0.92 9.62 -5.08
N VAL A 51 -1.62 8.51 -5.33
CA VAL A 51 -1.60 7.29 -4.50
C VAL A 51 -1.37 6.10 -5.41
N TRP A 52 -0.35 5.30 -5.11
CA TRP A 52 -0.02 4.10 -5.88
C TRP A 52 0.65 3.04 -5.00
N VAL A 53 0.79 1.83 -5.54
CA VAL A 53 1.46 0.70 -4.89
C VAL A 53 2.68 0.29 -5.71
N SER A 54 3.81 0.07 -5.05
CA SER A 54 4.97 -0.60 -5.65
C SER A 54 5.03 -2.03 -5.12
N ILE A 55 5.15 -3.01 -6.02
CA ILE A 55 5.11 -4.43 -5.70
C ILE A 55 6.45 -5.05 -6.06
N ILE A 56 7.02 -5.86 -5.16
CA ILE A 56 8.24 -6.60 -5.41
C ILE A 56 8.02 -7.62 -6.52
N SER A 57 8.85 -7.54 -7.58
CA SER A 57 8.69 -8.28 -8.83
C SER A 57 8.61 -9.80 -8.65
N ASN A 58 9.37 -10.34 -7.70
CA ASN A 58 9.45 -11.78 -7.38
C ASN A 58 8.77 -12.14 -6.05
N GLY A 59 7.98 -11.20 -5.49
CA GLY A 59 7.32 -11.37 -4.21
C GLY A 59 5.94 -12.06 -4.30
N PRO A 60 5.29 -12.28 -3.16
CA PRO A 60 4.00 -12.95 -3.07
C PRO A 60 2.85 -12.21 -3.77
N LEU A 61 3.04 -10.94 -4.09
CA LEU A 61 2.08 -10.10 -4.81
C LEU A 61 2.39 -9.97 -6.31
N ALA A 62 3.47 -10.58 -6.81
CA ALA A 62 3.91 -10.40 -8.20
C ALA A 62 2.81 -10.74 -9.24
N GLY A 63 1.95 -11.71 -8.96
CA GLY A 63 0.84 -12.08 -9.83
C GLY A 63 -0.18 -10.99 -10.11
N ILE A 64 -0.26 -9.94 -9.27
CA ILE A 64 -1.18 -8.82 -9.49
C ILE A 64 -0.66 -7.86 -10.59
N ILE A 65 0.66 -7.79 -10.80
CA ILE A 65 1.28 -6.84 -11.75
C ILE A 65 0.72 -7.05 -13.17
N GLY A 66 0.56 -8.30 -13.60
CA GLY A 66 -0.03 -8.62 -14.90
C GLY A 66 -1.51 -8.24 -14.99
N ARG A 67 -2.28 -8.64 -13.98
CA ARG A 67 -3.75 -8.43 -13.92
C ARG A 67 -4.15 -6.97 -13.72
N SER A 68 -3.33 -6.17 -13.03
CA SER A 68 -3.60 -4.75 -12.82
C SER A 68 -3.64 -3.93 -14.11
N LYS A 69 -2.97 -4.40 -15.17
CA LYS A 69 -2.98 -3.75 -16.49
C LYS A 69 -4.36 -3.78 -17.16
N GLU A 70 -5.20 -4.72 -16.77
CA GLU A 70 -6.57 -4.91 -17.29
C GLU A 70 -7.61 -4.15 -16.45
N SER A 71 -7.27 -3.75 -15.22
CA SER A 71 -8.15 -2.97 -14.35
C SER A 71 -8.07 -1.48 -14.69
N GLY A 72 -9.24 -0.87 -14.90
CA GLY A 72 -9.34 0.57 -15.17
C GLY A 72 -8.82 1.47 -14.04
N HIS A 73 -8.87 0.99 -12.79
CA HIS A 73 -8.47 1.75 -11.61
C HIS A 73 -7.05 1.48 -11.14
N LEU A 74 -6.48 0.31 -11.46
CA LEU A 74 -5.13 -0.08 -11.03
C LEU A 74 -4.07 0.12 -12.12
N LYS A 75 -4.47 0.30 -13.38
CA LYS A 75 -3.60 0.24 -14.56
C LYS A 75 -2.32 1.06 -14.41
N ASP A 76 -2.41 2.30 -14.02
CA ASP A 76 -1.26 3.20 -13.91
C ASP A 76 -0.84 3.46 -12.44
N ARG A 77 -1.35 2.64 -11.52
CA ARG A 77 -1.15 2.79 -10.08
C ARG A 77 -0.40 1.64 -9.43
N ILE A 78 -0.07 0.61 -10.20
CA ILE A 78 0.77 -0.50 -9.76
C ILE A 78 2.10 -0.40 -10.46
N ASN A 79 3.17 -0.28 -9.69
CA ASN A 79 4.55 -0.27 -10.16
C ASN A 79 5.27 -1.55 -9.69
N SER A 80 6.19 -2.05 -10.51
CA SER A 80 7.05 -3.17 -10.15
C SER A 80 8.41 -2.65 -9.68
N ILE A 81 8.94 -3.22 -8.59
CA ILE A 81 10.21 -2.83 -7.99
C ILE A 81 11.04 -4.05 -7.59
N ASP A 82 12.36 -3.88 -7.61
CA ASP A 82 13.28 -4.85 -7.05
C ASP A 82 13.25 -4.81 -5.51
N GLU A 83 13.32 -5.98 -4.87
CA GLU A 83 13.28 -6.12 -3.42
C GLU A 83 14.42 -5.36 -2.73
N THR A 84 15.64 -5.46 -3.26
CA THR A 84 16.82 -4.80 -2.70
C THR A 84 16.65 -3.28 -2.69
N VAL A 85 16.13 -2.74 -3.79
CA VAL A 85 15.87 -1.30 -3.92
C VAL A 85 14.84 -0.83 -2.91
N LEU A 86 13.74 -1.57 -2.74
CA LEU A 86 12.72 -1.20 -1.76
C LEU A 86 13.24 -1.32 -0.34
N ALA A 87 13.96 -2.40 -0.01
CA ALA A 87 14.54 -2.62 1.31
C ALA A 87 15.55 -1.52 1.70
N GLU A 88 16.36 -1.04 0.77
CA GLU A 88 17.25 0.10 0.98
C GLU A 88 16.49 1.39 1.30
N LEU A 89 15.38 1.64 0.63
CA LEU A 89 14.58 2.85 0.81
C LEU A 89 13.80 2.88 2.13
N VAL A 90 13.24 1.74 2.56
CA VAL A 90 12.43 1.68 3.79
C VAL A 90 13.23 1.30 5.03
N GLY A 91 14.44 0.75 4.85
CA GLY A 91 15.31 0.32 5.94
C GLY A 91 14.82 -0.90 6.71
N GLN A 92 15.56 -1.26 7.76
CA GLN A 92 15.31 -2.49 8.53
C GLN A 92 14.03 -2.46 9.39
N GLY A 93 13.53 -1.29 9.74
CA GLY A 93 12.41 -1.12 10.66
C GLY A 93 11.03 -1.30 10.06
N LEU A 94 10.91 -1.43 8.73
CA LEU A 94 9.64 -1.50 8.00
C LEU A 94 8.64 -0.40 8.43
N SER A 95 9.14 0.76 8.81
CA SER A 95 8.33 1.94 9.17
C SER A 95 8.14 2.86 7.97
N PRO A 96 7.06 3.64 7.90
CA PRO A 96 6.88 4.62 6.85
C PRO A 96 8.02 5.63 6.79
N VAL A 97 8.50 5.90 5.59
CA VAL A 97 9.55 6.88 5.30
C VAL A 97 8.93 8.10 4.65
N LEU A 98 9.27 9.28 5.13
CA LEU A 98 8.83 10.56 4.59
C LEU A 98 10.00 11.30 3.96
N ALA A 99 9.79 11.84 2.76
CA ALA A 99 10.80 12.60 2.04
C ALA A 99 10.18 13.84 1.35
N ASN A 100 10.85 14.98 1.45
CA ASN A 100 10.49 16.22 0.76
C ASN A 100 11.69 16.96 0.17
N LYS A 101 12.85 16.33 0.18
CA LYS A 101 14.09 16.77 -0.45
C LYS A 101 14.77 15.54 -1.03
N ASP A 102 15.63 15.74 -2.02
CA ASP A 102 16.43 14.67 -2.64
C ASP A 102 15.60 13.44 -3.02
N LEU A 103 14.49 13.65 -3.72
CA LEU A 103 13.56 12.58 -4.10
C LEU A 103 14.12 11.62 -5.16
N TYR A 104 15.32 11.88 -5.68
CA TYR A 104 15.95 11.06 -6.72
C TYR A 104 16.06 9.55 -6.37
N PRO A 105 16.43 9.14 -5.14
CA PRO A 105 16.46 7.73 -4.76
C PRO A 105 15.11 7.03 -4.90
N TYR A 106 14.01 7.77 -4.72
CA TYR A 106 12.65 7.24 -4.77
C TYR A 106 12.05 7.17 -6.20
N TYR A 107 12.76 7.66 -7.21
CA TYR A 107 12.23 7.70 -8.58
C TYR A 107 11.93 6.32 -9.17
N LYS A 108 12.55 5.25 -8.66
CA LYS A 108 12.24 3.88 -9.03
C LYS A 108 10.86 3.40 -8.54
N LEU A 109 10.33 4.03 -7.48
CA LEU A 109 8.98 3.77 -6.97
C LEU A 109 7.90 4.45 -7.79
N LEU A 110 8.22 5.49 -8.55
CA LEU A 110 7.26 6.37 -9.20
C LEU A 110 6.73 5.76 -10.50
N PRO A 111 5.41 5.77 -10.73
CA PRO A 111 4.85 5.59 -12.06
C PRO A 111 5.43 6.61 -13.04
N GLN A 112 5.57 6.23 -14.31
CA GLN A 112 6.37 6.97 -15.30
C GLN A 112 5.99 8.45 -15.48
N ASN A 113 4.76 8.83 -15.14
CA ASN A 113 4.21 10.13 -15.51
C ASN A 113 4.23 11.21 -14.41
N ILE A 114 4.61 10.90 -13.18
CA ILE A 114 4.47 11.83 -12.04
C ILE A 114 5.77 12.41 -11.47
N LYS A 115 6.92 11.97 -11.96
CA LYS A 115 8.26 12.34 -11.42
C LYS A 115 8.50 13.85 -11.27
N TYR A 116 8.01 14.63 -12.22
CA TYR A 116 8.29 16.07 -12.28
C TYR A 116 7.42 16.93 -11.39
N PHE A 117 6.33 16.39 -10.88
CA PHE A 117 5.34 17.13 -10.11
C PHE A 117 5.45 16.88 -8.60
N LEU A 118 6.10 15.80 -8.20
CA LEU A 118 6.22 15.41 -6.81
C LEU A 118 7.24 16.29 -6.08
N LYS A 119 6.81 16.85 -4.94
CA LYS A 119 7.66 17.63 -4.02
C LYS A 119 7.76 17.03 -2.63
N SER A 120 6.87 16.09 -2.29
CA SER A 120 6.99 15.27 -1.08
C SER A 120 6.36 13.91 -1.27
N LEU A 121 6.82 12.94 -0.52
CA LEU A 121 6.50 11.53 -0.65
C LEU A 121 6.47 10.85 0.71
N ALA A 122 5.48 9.97 0.93
CA ALA A 122 5.48 8.96 1.97
C ALA A 122 5.54 7.57 1.34
N VAL A 123 6.45 6.73 1.83
CA VAL A 123 6.61 5.32 1.43
C VAL A 123 6.30 4.46 2.65
N ALA A 124 5.21 3.72 2.60
CA ALA A 124 4.76 2.86 3.70
C ALA A 124 4.90 1.39 3.31
N PRO A 125 5.79 0.61 3.95
CA PRO A 125 6.03 -0.78 3.62
C PRO A 125 4.79 -1.65 3.80
N LEU A 126 4.54 -2.54 2.85
CA LEU A 126 3.53 -3.59 2.90
C LEU A 126 4.20 -4.94 3.04
N THR A 127 3.66 -5.78 3.93
CA THR A 127 4.18 -7.12 4.16
C THR A 127 3.13 -8.19 3.87
N VAL A 128 3.60 -9.40 3.56
CA VAL A 128 2.80 -10.61 3.49
C VAL A 128 3.49 -11.67 4.36
N ASN A 129 2.79 -12.18 5.36
CA ASN A 129 3.32 -13.10 6.35
C ASN A 129 4.63 -12.60 7.00
N GLY A 130 4.72 -11.28 7.23
CA GLY A 130 5.89 -10.63 7.83
C GLY A 130 7.06 -10.32 6.89
N ALA A 131 7.04 -10.82 5.65
CA ALA A 131 8.05 -10.52 4.65
C ALA A 131 7.65 -9.28 3.84
N LEU A 132 8.63 -8.42 3.49
CA LEU A 132 8.41 -7.25 2.65
C LEU A 132 7.87 -7.69 1.27
N ALA A 133 6.75 -7.13 0.87
CA ALA A 133 6.06 -7.51 -0.37
C ALA A 133 5.85 -6.32 -1.33
N GLY A 134 5.95 -5.11 -0.81
CA GLY A 134 5.76 -3.89 -1.57
C GLY A 134 5.67 -2.65 -0.69
N SER A 135 5.15 -1.58 -1.23
CA SER A 135 4.86 -0.34 -0.49
C SER A 135 3.60 0.36 -1.00
N LEU A 136 2.87 0.96 -0.09
CA LEU A 136 1.88 1.99 -0.38
C LEU A 136 2.60 3.33 -0.44
N ASN A 137 2.40 4.08 -1.51
CA ASN A 137 3.10 5.33 -1.72
C ASN A 137 2.08 6.48 -1.87
N LEU A 138 2.36 7.59 -1.19
CA LEU A 138 1.54 8.78 -1.17
C LEU A 138 2.39 9.96 -1.63
N GLY A 139 1.97 10.67 -2.66
CA GLY A 139 2.73 11.77 -3.24
C GLY A 139 1.95 13.07 -3.29
N ASP A 140 2.65 14.20 -3.09
CA ASP A 140 2.04 15.52 -3.11
C ASP A 140 2.94 16.55 -3.82
N TYR A 141 2.32 17.59 -4.41
CA TYR A 141 3.04 18.74 -4.99
C TYR A 141 3.54 19.71 -3.92
N SER A 142 3.03 19.63 -2.70
CA SER A 142 3.46 20.45 -1.58
C SER A 142 4.67 19.81 -0.89
N PRO A 143 5.79 20.52 -0.74
CA PRO A 143 6.94 20.00 0.02
C PRO A 143 6.66 19.92 1.52
N GLY A 144 5.57 20.53 1.98
CA GLY A 144 5.19 20.57 3.38
C GLY A 144 4.36 19.38 3.84
N ARG A 145 3.82 18.53 2.91
CA ARG A 145 2.89 17.46 3.28
C ARG A 145 3.55 16.29 3.96
N TYR A 146 4.67 15.82 3.43
CA TYR A 146 5.42 14.67 3.96
C TYR A 146 6.84 15.10 4.32
N ARG A 147 6.99 15.70 5.51
CA ARG A 147 8.30 16.16 6.01
C ARG A 147 8.92 15.09 6.90
N PRO A 148 10.23 14.80 6.76
CA PRO A 148 10.95 13.96 7.70
C PRO A 148 10.69 14.40 9.15
N GLY A 149 10.46 13.44 10.05
CA GLY A 149 10.17 13.70 11.45
C GLY A 149 8.72 13.97 11.82
N MET A 150 7.78 13.98 10.84
CA MET A 150 6.34 13.98 11.16
C MET A 150 5.94 12.62 11.72
N ASP A 151 4.91 12.63 12.59
CA ASP A 151 4.29 11.43 13.11
C ASP A 151 3.70 10.55 11.98
N THR A 152 4.02 9.27 12.00
CA THR A 152 3.57 8.27 11.02
C THR A 152 2.75 7.14 11.64
N ASP A 153 2.39 7.21 12.91
CA ASP A 153 1.72 6.13 13.65
C ASP A 153 0.42 5.67 13.00
N LEU A 154 -0.41 6.60 12.54
CA LEU A 154 -1.67 6.27 11.86
C LEU A 154 -1.42 5.60 10.49
N LEU A 155 -0.44 6.06 9.74
CA LEU A 155 -0.05 5.43 8.48
C LEU A 155 0.54 4.04 8.71
N GLN A 156 1.38 3.89 9.74
CA GLN A 156 1.93 2.60 10.17
C GLN A 156 0.82 1.60 10.52
N ARG A 157 -0.19 2.04 11.28
CA ARG A 157 -1.36 1.21 11.63
C ARG A 157 -2.15 0.79 10.40
N LEU A 158 -2.43 1.72 9.49
CA LEU A 158 -3.13 1.40 8.24
C LEU A 158 -2.40 0.32 7.44
N VAL A 159 -1.08 0.49 7.20
CA VAL A 159 -0.34 -0.50 6.40
C VAL A 159 -0.17 -1.83 7.13
N ALA A 160 -0.16 -1.86 8.46
CA ALA A 160 -0.20 -3.10 9.24
C ALA A 160 -1.55 -3.84 9.06
N SER A 161 -2.67 -3.12 9.12
CA SER A 161 -4.00 -3.68 8.83
C SER A 161 -4.10 -4.20 7.39
N VAL A 162 -3.64 -3.42 6.41
CA VAL A 162 -3.60 -3.84 5.00
C VAL A 162 -2.73 -5.08 4.80
N SER A 163 -1.56 -5.14 5.42
CA SER A 163 -0.64 -6.30 5.37
C SER A 163 -1.27 -7.56 5.95
N THR A 164 -2.04 -7.43 7.03
CA THR A 164 -2.81 -8.53 7.63
C THR A 164 -3.90 -9.04 6.66
N LEU A 165 -4.64 -8.14 6.04
CA LEU A 165 -5.67 -8.49 5.06
C LEU A 165 -5.06 -9.14 3.80
N LEU A 166 -3.95 -8.62 3.29
CA LEU A 166 -3.21 -9.21 2.17
C LEU A 166 -2.80 -10.66 2.48
N SER A 167 -2.22 -10.88 3.65
CA SER A 167 -1.81 -12.22 4.11
C SER A 167 -2.99 -13.18 4.18
N ALA A 168 -4.14 -12.73 4.72
CA ALA A 168 -5.36 -13.53 4.82
C ALA A 168 -5.97 -13.87 3.44
N VAL A 169 -5.98 -12.92 2.51
CA VAL A 169 -6.50 -13.13 1.16
C VAL A 169 -5.63 -14.12 0.38
N ILE A 170 -4.31 -13.97 0.47
CA ILE A 170 -3.36 -14.88 -0.20
C ILE A 170 -3.47 -16.29 0.37
N TYR A 171 -3.56 -16.44 1.70
CA TYR A 171 -3.73 -17.73 2.35
C TYR A 171 -5.02 -18.43 1.90
N ARG A 172 -6.16 -17.73 1.89
CA ARG A 172 -7.45 -18.29 1.43
C ARG A 172 -7.37 -18.79 -0.01
N LYS A 173 -6.70 -18.04 -0.89
CA LYS A 173 -6.52 -18.43 -2.29
C LYS A 173 -5.65 -19.69 -2.45
N ALA A 174 -4.59 -19.80 -1.66
CA ALA A 174 -3.74 -20.99 -1.65
C ALA A 174 -4.49 -22.25 -1.17
N CYS A 175 -5.32 -22.13 -0.13
CA CYS A 175 -6.15 -23.23 0.37
C CYS A 175 -7.24 -23.66 -0.62
N ALA A 176 -7.88 -22.72 -1.32
CA ALA A 176 -8.88 -23.05 -2.34
C ALA A 176 -8.29 -23.82 -3.53
N GLY A 177 -7.11 -23.41 -4.02
CA GLY A 177 -6.42 -24.10 -5.10
C GLY A 177 -5.91 -25.50 -4.74
N ALA A 178 -5.61 -25.76 -3.46
CA ALA A 178 -5.18 -27.08 -2.98
C ALA A 178 -6.34 -28.10 -2.96
N ASN A 179 -7.59 -27.65 -2.76
CA ASN A 179 -8.76 -28.53 -2.74
C ASN A 179 -9.22 -28.97 -4.16
N GLU A 180 -8.96 -28.18 -5.18
CA GLU A 180 -9.32 -28.53 -6.55
C GLU A 180 -8.37 -29.59 -7.16
N GLY A 181 -7.14 -29.70 -6.66
CA GLY A 181 -6.16 -30.68 -7.12
C GLY A 181 -6.38 -32.11 -6.64
N THR A 182 -7.26 -32.34 -5.64
CA THR A 182 -7.46 -33.68 -5.01
C THR A 182 -8.68 -34.44 -5.55
N MET A 183 -9.51 -33.83 -6.38
CA MET A 183 -10.73 -34.50 -6.93
C MET A 183 -10.55 -35.17 -8.30
N GLY A 184 -9.33 -35.25 -8.83
CA GLY A 184 -9.07 -35.76 -10.18
C GLY A 184 -8.44 -37.15 -10.29
N ALA A 185 -8.33 -37.95 -9.22
CA ALA A 185 -7.56 -39.22 -9.24
C ALA A 185 -8.33 -40.45 -8.82
N ASP A 186 -9.62 -40.55 -9.04
CA ASP A 186 -10.36 -41.82 -8.83
C ASP A 186 -11.49 -42.02 -9.84
N THR A 187 -11.15 -42.30 -11.09
CA THR A 187 -12.08 -43.01 -12.01
C THR A 187 -11.32 -43.69 -13.13
N PHE A 188 -10.59 -44.77 -12.82
CA PHE A 188 -10.30 -45.86 -13.76
C PHE A 188 -10.15 -47.17 -13.00
N ARG A 189 -11.28 -47.90 -12.89
CA ARG A 189 -11.31 -49.32 -12.82
C ARG A 189 -12.55 -49.85 -13.53
#